data_c46dea96d4d2af98ecdb34530b58157a
#
_entry.id   c46dea96d4d2af98ecdb34530b58157a
#
_cell.length_a   1.000
_cell.length_b   1.000
_cell.length_c   1.000
_cell.angle_alpha   90.00
_cell.angle_beta   90.00
_cell.angle_gamma   90.00
#
_symmetry.space_group_name_H-M   'P 1'
#
loop_
_entity.id
_entity.type
_entity.pdbx_description
1 polymer ?
#
loop_
_entity_poly.entity_id
_entity_poly.type
_entity_poly.pdbx_seq_one_letter_code
_entity_poly.pdbx_strand_id
1 'polypeptide(L)'
;MNDDSSFRGASSFSSSAFQGAPKSSVAARLLAQSAAKTAATKRPSPTKPAAKKPSAKTKASAKEAKAAKEPTKMTAEETAVRDAKKKALDRVLGEIDANFGKGSIMKLGEAGQAKVATFPSGAMTLDLALGGGLPRGRIVEIYGPESSGKTTLALHAMAEMQKIGGTVALIDAEHAFDPEYSQRLGLNVDEVVVCQPETGEMGLEVVDTLVRSSAVDLIVVDSVAALVPRSEIEGEIGMVQVGAHARLMSQALRKINVNAAKAGVTIIFLNQLRSKVGVIYGNPEITTGGNALKFYASVRLDIRRKEIIRGSAGADDKGVRVKCKVAKNKIAPPYKTAEFDMMFGLGISRDGCMLDAADELDVITRRGAWYSYGEERLGQGREKAMEFFDANPEIKTQIEADVRRTIAERLAGTYGIKPNDPSDAKSEPVLGAFAGASGGGLFEAPAASEGIRDGMEDILDFDEDEEESAAR
;
A
#
# COMPACT_ATOMS: atom_id res chain seq x y z
N MET A 1 35.86 -54.77 -35.70
CA MET A 1 35.89 -54.06 -36.96
C MET A 1 35.77 -52.62 -36.52
N ASN A 2 36.89 -51.99 -36.17
CA ASN A 2 37.79 -51.12 -36.98
C ASN A 2 37.04 -49.85 -37.43
N ASP A 3 37.43 -48.61 -37.21
CA ASP A 3 38.79 -48.05 -36.98
C ASP A 3 38.62 -46.62 -36.43
N ASP A 4 39.44 -46.28 -35.51
CA ASP A 4 40.31 -45.13 -35.31
C ASP A 4 40.41 -44.08 -36.40
N SER A 5 40.39 -42.78 -36.08
CA SER A 5 41.46 -41.84 -36.40
C SER A 5 41.23 -40.45 -35.77
N SER A 6 42.10 -40.19 -34.86
CA SER A 6 42.69 -38.92 -34.38
C SER A 6 42.94 -37.85 -35.45
N PHE A 7 42.70 -36.56 -35.08
CA PHE A 7 43.55 -35.48 -35.56
C PHE A 7 43.76 -34.42 -34.47
N ARG A 8 44.99 -34.37 -33.98
CA ARG A 8 45.59 -33.26 -33.24
C ARG A 8 46.01 -32.17 -34.21
N GLY A 9 45.81 -30.93 -33.88
CA GLY A 9 46.42 -29.80 -34.59
C GLY A 9 46.58 -28.62 -33.63
N ALA A 10 47.73 -28.55 -32.98
CA ALA A 10 48.21 -27.37 -32.30
C ALA A 10 48.86 -26.43 -33.31
N SER A 11 48.57 -25.14 -33.24
CA SER A 11 49.46 -24.13 -33.84
C SER A 11 49.50 -22.91 -32.91
N SER A 12 50.69 -22.77 -32.35
CA SER A 12 51.27 -21.60 -31.73
C SER A 12 51.35 -20.43 -32.73
N PHE A 13 50.98 -19.21 -32.30
CA PHE A 13 51.49 -18.00 -32.92
C PHE A 13 52.03 -17.03 -31.91
N SER A 14 53.26 -16.65 -32.17
CA SER A 14 54.18 -15.85 -31.40
C SER A 14 53.82 -14.36 -31.36
N SER A 15 54.26 -13.74 -30.27
CA SER A 15 54.38 -12.32 -30.00
C SER A 15 55.15 -11.55 -31.11
N SER A 16 54.66 -10.36 -31.45
CA SER A 16 55.52 -9.29 -31.94
C SER A 16 55.00 -7.92 -31.46
N ALA A 17 55.92 -7.17 -30.97
CA ALA A 17 55.80 -5.84 -30.37
C ALA A 17 55.29 -4.77 -31.34
N PHE A 18 54.53 -3.82 -30.82
CA PHE A 18 54.46 -2.48 -31.37
C PHE A 18 54.60 -1.44 -30.28
N GLN A 19 55.73 -0.75 -30.30
CA GLN A 19 56.03 0.47 -29.54
C GLN A 19 55.27 1.64 -30.19
N GLY A 20 54.74 2.55 -29.41
CA GLY A 20 54.28 3.83 -29.89
C GLY A 20 53.36 4.54 -28.89
N ALA A 21 53.94 5.28 -27.93
CA ALA A 21 53.21 6.26 -27.15
C ALA A 21 53.06 7.60 -27.88
N PRO A 22 52.00 8.38 -27.61
CA PRO A 22 52.21 9.80 -27.40
C PRO A 22 51.69 10.27 -26.04
N LYS A 23 52.55 11.07 -25.42
CA LYS A 23 52.35 11.87 -24.22
C LYS A 23 51.24 12.90 -24.49
N SER A 24 50.22 12.99 -23.62
CA SER A 24 49.52 14.25 -23.42
C SER A 24 49.13 14.42 -21.96
N SER A 25 49.58 15.50 -21.45
CA SER A 25 49.87 15.96 -20.14
C SER A 25 48.70 16.69 -19.42
N VAL A 26 47.51 16.12 -19.36
CA VAL A 26 46.39 16.78 -18.61
C VAL A 26 46.00 16.02 -17.34
N ALA A 27 46.22 14.71 -17.30
CA ALA A 27 45.87 13.91 -16.11
C ALA A 27 46.90 14.06 -14.96
N ALA A 28 48.19 14.42 -15.28
CA ALA A 28 49.23 14.61 -14.29
C ALA A 28 49.16 15.98 -13.58
N ARG A 29 48.44 16.97 -14.13
CA ARG A 29 48.27 18.29 -13.50
C ARG A 29 47.12 18.36 -12.47
N LEU A 30 46.12 17.47 -12.56
CA LEU A 30 45.01 17.43 -11.63
C LEU A 30 45.34 16.66 -10.34
N LEU A 31 46.29 15.73 -10.37
CA LEU A 31 46.72 14.98 -9.18
C LEU A 31 47.74 15.75 -8.29
N ALA A 32 48.44 16.74 -8.84
CA ALA A 32 49.34 17.56 -8.09
C ALA A 32 48.68 18.73 -7.32
N GLN A 33 47.44 19.09 -7.66
CA GLN A 33 46.70 20.15 -6.95
C GLN A 33 45.83 19.65 -5.79
N SER A 34 45.62 18.33 -5.64
CA SER A 34 44.90 17.76 -4.50
C SER A 34 45.79 17.44 -3.29
N ALA A 35 47.13 17.36 -3.48
CA ALA A 35 48.08 17.03 -2.41
C ALA A 35 48.58 18.24 -1.61
N ALA A 36 48.28 19.49 -2.02
CA ALA A 36 48.77 20.70 -1.37
C ALA A 36 47.77 21.39 -0.42
N LYS A 37 46.59 20.79 -0.18
CA LYS A 37 45.56 21.37 0.71
C LYS A 37 45.28 20.59 2.00
N THR A 38 46.10 19.60 2.35
CA THR A 38 45.93 18.79 3.57
C THR A 38 47.04 18.96 4.62
N ALA A 39 47.73 20.11 4.64
CA ALA A 39 48.77 20.39 5.64
C ALA A 39 48.57 21.78 6.27
N ALA A 40 47.50 21.99 7.02
CA ALA A 40 47.41 22.98 8.10
C ALA A 40 46.02 22.91 8.76
N THR A 41 45.93 22.24 9.88
CA THR A 41 45.32 22.67 11.15
C THR A 41 45.05 21.48 12.04
N LYS A 42 46.07 21.09 12.81
CA LYS A 42 45.87 20.33 14.04
C LYS A 42 45.29 21.28 15.09
N ARG A 43 44.03 21.12 15.44
CA ARG A 43 43.46 21.65 16.68
C ARG A 43 43.67 20.63 17.81
N PRO A 44 44.07 21.03 19.00
CA PRO A 44 44.23 20.12 20.12
C PRO A 44 42.88 19.73 20.70
N SER A 45 42.78 18.46 21.13
CA SER A 45 41.62 17.85 21.80
C SER A 45 41.32 18.58 23.13
N PRO A 46 40.06 18.83 23.48
CA PRO A 46 39.72 19.36 24.79
C PRO A 46 39.78 18.24 25.84
N THR A 47 40.63 18.46 26.82
CA THR A 47 40.73 17.72 28.09
C THR A 47 39.41 17.82 28.87
N LYS A 48 38.92 16.69 29.40
CA LYS A 48 37.78 16.62 30.33
C LYS A 48 38.03 17.54 31.55
N PRO A 49 37.08 18.39 31.94
CA PRO A 49 37.12 19.05 33.22
C PRO A 49 36.66 18.10 34.32
N ALA A 50 37.41 18.05 35.40
CA ALA A 50 37.10 17.36 36.65
C ALA A 50 35.83 17.94 37.31
N ALA A 51 34.99 17.05 37.85
CA ALA A 51 33.79 17.40 38.58
C ALA A 51 34.12 18.24 39.85
N LYS A 52 33.70 19.49 39.85
CA LYS A 52 33.61 20.32 41.08
C LYS A 52 32.21 20.15 41.69
N LYS A 53 32.16 19.76 42.97
CA LYS A 53 30.95 19.72 43.79
C LYS A 53 30.27 21.11 43.82
N PRO A 54 28.95 21.20 43.67
CA PRO A 54 28.24 22.47 43.70
C PRO A 54 28.17 23.01 45.13
N SER A 55 28.57 24.26 45.29
CA SER A 55 28.45 25.03 46.52
C SER A 55 26.99 25.47 46.72
N ALA A 56 26.63 25.63 48.03
CA ALA A 56 25.25 25.76 48.52
C ALA A 56 24.55 27.12 48.26
N LYS A 57 24.72 27.75 47.07
CA LYS A 57 24.09 29.04 46.78
C LYS A 57 23.12 29.09 45.61
N THR A 58 22.71 27.94 45.06
CA THR A 58 21.77 27.88 43.92
C THR A 58 20.38 27.27 44.27
N LYS A 59 19.96 27.38 45.51
CA LYS A 59 18.58 26.92 45.92
C LYS A 59 17.51 28.01 45.87
N ALA A 60 17.83 29.24 45.47
CA ALA A 60 16.85 30.33 45.47
C ALA A 60 16.20 30.60 44.09
N SER A 61 16.75 30.11 42.96
CA SER A 61 16.18 30.40 41.62
C SER A 61 15.34 29.28 41.01
N ALA A 62 15.17 28.14 41.68
CA ALA A 62 14.32 27.04 41.20
C ALA A 62 12.90 27.08 41.72
N LYS A 63 12.48 28.11 42.47
CA LYS A 63 11.14 28.26 43.04
C LYS A 63 10.24 29.20 42.27
N GLU A 64 10.77 29.92 41.26
CA GLU A 64 9.96 30.82 40.40
C GLU A 64 9.48 30.22 39.08
N ALA A 65 9.90 29.00 38.71
CA ALA A 65 9.48 28.37 37.47
C ALA A 65 8.28 27.41 37.57
N LYS A 66 7.55 27.45 38.69
CA LYS A 66 6.34 26.61 38.90
C LYS A 66 5.12 27.42 39.31
N ALA A 67 5.02 28.67 38.89
CA ALA A 67 3.73 29.35 38.80
C ALA A 67 3.04 28.86 37.51
N ALA A 68 2.23 27.83 37.63
CA ALA A 68 1.21 27.51 36.62
C ALA A 68 0.41 28.80 36.39
N LYS A 69 0.43 29.31 35.16
CA LYS A 69 -0.45 30.41 34.74
C LYS A 69 -1.88 29.94 35.00
N GLU A 70 -2.52 30.44 36.06
CA GLU A 70 -3.95 30.40 36.16
C GLU A 70 -4.54 31.02 34.88
N PRO A 71 -5.64 30.48 34.32
CA PRO A 71 -6.27 31.06 33.16
C PRO A 71 -6.69 32.49 33.53
N THR A 72 -6.01 33.46 32.95
CA THR A 72 -6.33 34.89 33.08
C THR A 72 -7.80 35.05 32.72
N LYS A 73 -8.65 35.48 33.64
CA LYS A 73 -10.06 35.79 33.38
C LYS A 73 -10.08 36.85 32.30
N MET A 74 -10.63 36.47 31.13
CA MET A 74 -10.78 37.37 29.97
C MET A 74 -11.60 38.58 30.39
N THR A 75 -11.23 39.75 29.92
CA THR A 75 -12.01 40.98 30.16
C THR A 75 -13.36 40.89 29.46
N ALA A 76 -14.34 41.65 29.91
CA ALA A 76 -15.68 41.69 29.29
C ALA A 76 -15.62 42.08 27.82
N GLU A 77 -14.67 42.96 27.44
CA GLU A 77 -14.43 43.35 26.04
C GLU A 77 -13.85 42.24 25.17
N GLU A 78 -12.88 41.48 25.72
CA GLU A 78 -12.33 40.31 25.03
C GLU A 78 -13.37 39.23 24.80
N THR A 79 -14.28 39.04 25.76
CA THR A 79 -15.39 38.08 25.63
C THR A 79 -16.38 38.55 24.56
N ALA A 80 -16.76 39.84 24.52
CA ALA A 80 -17.65 40.40 23.52
C ALA A 80 -17.07 40.28 22.11
N VAL A 81 -15.78 40.58 21.93
CA VAL A 81 -15.07 40.40 20.63
C VAL A 81 -15.03 38.94 20.21
N ARG A 82 -14.81 38.01 21.13
CA ARG A 82 -14.82 36.60 20.84
C ARG A 82 -16.20 36.07 20.41
N ASP A 83 -17.27 36.57 21.07
CA ASP A 83 -18.64 36.17 20.75
C ASP A 83 -19.08 36.78 19.37
N ALA A 84 -18.67 38.01 19.08
CA ALA A 84 -18.88 38.59 17.76
C ALA A 84 -18.18 37.82 16.65
N LYS A 85 -16.91 37.40 16.86
CA LYS A 85 -16.17 36.53 15.92
C LYS A 85 -16.83 35.18 15.74
N LYS A 86 -17.35 34.57 16.83
CA LYS A 86 -18.06 33.27 16.77
C LYS A 86 -19.33 33.38 15.91
N LYS A 87 -20.16 34.44 16.14
CA LYS A 87 -21.37 34.67 15.33
C LYS A 87 -21.04 34.91 13.87
N ALA A 88 -19.98 35.70 13.56
CA ALA A 88 -19.52 35.90 12.18
C ALA A 88 -19.07 34.61 11.53
N LEU A 89 -18.32 33.76 12.26
CA LEU A 89 -17.89 32.43 11.76
C LEU A 89 -19.10 31.52 11.49
N ASP A 90 -20.05 31.41 12.41
CA ASP A 90 -21.23 30.57 12.25
C ASP A 90 -22.10 31.02 11.06
N ARG A 91 -22.17 32.35 10.76
CA ARG A 91 -22.82 32.86 9.56
C ARG A 91 -22.09 32.42 8.29
N VAL A 92 -20.76 32.59 8.23
CA VAL A 92 -19.96 32.17 7.06
C VAL A 92 -20.04 30.66 6.83
N LEU A 93 -20.05 29.84 7.89
CA LEU A 93 -20.24 28.41 7.77
C LEU A 93 -21.61 28.08 7.14
N GLY A 94 -22.68 28.77 7.57
CA GLY A 94 -24.01 28.62 6.96
C GLY A 94 -24.06 29.04 5.49
N GLU A 95 -23.39 30.13 5.10
CA GLU A 95 -23.28 30.59 3.71
C GLU A 95 -22.51 29.57 2.84
N ILE A 96 -21.43 28.97 3.37
CA ILE A 96 -20.67 27.92 2.67
C ILE A 96 -21.54 26.67 2.49
N ASP A 97 -22.24 26.22 3.51
CA ASP A 97 -23.14 25.06 3.43
C ASP A 97 -24.30 25.29 2.45
N ALA A 98 -24.81 26.51 2.36
CA ALA A 98 -25.85 26.88 1.38
C ALA A 98 -25.33 26.87 -0.06
N ASN A 99 -24.09 27.33 -0.29
CA ASN A 99 -23.51 27.45 -1.63
C ASN A 99 -22.92 26.15 -2.16
N PHE A 100 -22.34 25.32 -1.28
CA PHE A 100 -21.58 24.12 -1.66
C PHE A 100 -22.21 22.80 -1.17
N GLY A 101 -23.34 22.89 -0.45
CA GLY A 101 -24.05 21.74 0.13
C GLY A 101 -23.63 21.47 1.58
N LYS A 102 -24.57 20.90 2.35
CA LYS A 102 -24.36 20.55 3.76
C LYS A 102 -23.16 19.61 3.92
N GLY A 103 -22.28 19.92 4.87
CA GLY A 103 -21.09 19.13 5.16
C GLY A 103 -19.87 19.50 4.32
N SER A 104 -19.95 20.55 3.48
CA SER A 104 -18.80 21.08 2.74
C SER A 104 -17.74 21.66 3.68
N ILE A 105 -18.16 22.15 4.84
CA ILE A 105 -17.32 22.63 5.92
C ILE A 105 -17.88 22.18 7.26
N MET A 106 -17.01 21.80 8.20
CA MET A 106 -17.42 21.39 9.53
C MET A 106 -16.34 21.69 10.56
N LYS A 107 -16.73 21.92 11.80
CA LYS A 107 -15.77 21.99 12.90
C LYS A 107 -15.29 20.58 13.25
N LEU A 108 -13.98 20.41 13.43
CA LEU A 108 -13.40 19.10 13.72
C LEU A 108 -13.97 18.43 14.96
N GLY A 109 -14.42 19.21 15.97
CA GLY A 109 -15.09 18.71 17.15
C GLY A 109 -16.53 18.22 16.92
N GLU A 110 -17.22 18.75 15.90
CA GLU A 110 -18.57 18.36 15.51
C GLU A 110 -18.57 17.18 14.52
N ALA A 111 -17.49 17.08 13.72
CA ALA A 111 -17.30 16.02 12.74
C ALA A 111 -17.21 14.60 13.37
N GLY A 112 -17.17 14.51 14.70
CA GLY A 112 -16.71 13.32 15.38
C GLY A 112 -15.37 12.90 14.81
N GLN A 113 -14.51 12.19 15.46
CA GLN A 113 -13.32 11.63 14.82
C GLN A 113 -13.80 10.55 13.84
N ALA A 114 -14.13 10.95 12.60
CA ALA A 114 -14.52 10.02 11.54
C ALA A 114 -13.31 9.10 11.26
N LYS A 115 -13.29 7.97 11.98
CA LYS A 115 -12.25 6.96 11.83
C LYS A 115 -12.43 6.34 10.47
N VAL A 116 -11.33 6.20 9.74
CA VAL A 116 -11.33 5.46 8.50
C VAL A 116 -11.59 3.99 8.85
N ALA A 117 -12.68 3.42 8.35
CA ALA A 117 -12.96 2.01 8.47
C ALA A 117 -11.86 1.20 7.79
N THR A 118 -11.56 0.03 8.33
CA THR A 118 -10.53 -0.88 7.80
C THR A 118 -11.12 -2.27 7.55
N PHE A 119 -10.43 -3.07 6.75
CA PHE A 119 -10.73 -4.47 6.50
C PHE A 119 -9.45 -5.31 6.56
N PRO A 120 -9.53 -6.62 6.86
CA PRO A 120 -8.37 -7.48 6.98
C PRO A 120 -7.54 -7.56 5.69
N SER A 121 -6.22 -7.61 5.81
CA SER A 121 -5.31 -7.81 4.68
C SER A 121 -5.09 -9.28 4.30
N GLY A 122 -5.56 -10.22 5.15
CA GLY A 122 -5.26 -11.64 5.07
C GLY A 122 -4.04 -12.07 5.90
N ALA A 123 -3.26 -11.11 6.42
CA ALA A 123 -2.14 -11.36 7.32
C ALA A 123 -2.36 -10.60 8.65
N MET A 124 -2.69 -11.32 9.72
CA MET A 124 -3.03 -10.72 11.03
C MET A 124 -1.88 -9.88 11.60
N THR A 125 -0.64 -10.28 11.40
CA THR A 125 0.55 -9.51 11.78
C THR A 125 0.65 -8.19 11.02
N LEU A 126 0.25 -8.16 9.73
CA LEU A 126 0.20 -6.93 8.94
C LEU A 126 -0.95 -6.03 9.40
N ASP A 127 -2.11 -6.58 9.72
CA ASP A 127 -3.25 -5.82 10.24
C ASP A 127 -2.89 -5.12 11.55
N LEU A 128 -2.16 -5.81 12.44
CA LEU A 128 -1.63 -5.22 13.68
C LEU A 128 -0.64 -4.07 13.37
N ALA A 129 0.26 -4.26 12.41
CA ALA A 129 1.21 -3.22 12.02
C ALA A 129 0.52 -2.00 11.35
N LEU A 130 -0.58 -2.23 10.63
CA LEU A 130 -1.39 -1.18 9.99
C LEU A 130 -2.26 -0.40 10.97
N GLY A 131 -2.56 -0.99 12.15
CA GLY A 131 -3.46 -0.39 13.11
C GLY A 131 -4.92 -0.74 12.85
N GLY A 132 -5.18 -1.97 12.39
CA GLY A 132 -6.52 -2.54 12.20
C GLY A 132 -6.83 -3.05 10.79
N GLY A 133 -5.86 -3.05 9.89
CA GLY A 133 -6.02 -3.56 8.51
C GLY A 133 -5.90 -2.49 7.43
N LEU A 134 -6.34 -2.84 6.21
CA LEU A 134 -6.31 -1.95 5.05
C LEU A 134 -7.43 -0.91 5.12
N PRO A 135 -7.17 0.38 4.77
CA PRO A 135 -8.17 1.44 4.89
C PRO A 135 -9.23 1.38 3.79
N ARG A 136 -10.51 1.51 4.14
CA ARG A 136 -11.61 1.68 3.17
C ARG A 136 -11.59 3.09 2.57
N GLY A 137 -12.00 3.19 1.31
CA GLY A 137 -12.10 4.47 0.60
C GLY A 137 -10.76 5.18 0.39
N ARG A 138 -9.65 4.43 0.30
CA ARG A 138 -8.30 4.98 0.20
C ARG A 138 -7.47 4.26 -0.86
N ILE A 139 -6.43 4.96 -1.33
CA ILE A 139 -5.42 4.37 -2.20
C ILE A 139 -4.34 3.75 -1.33
N VAL A 140 -4.00 2.49 -1.64
CA VAL A 140 -2.91 1.70 -1.06
C VAL A 140 -1.91 1.38 -2.17
N GLU A 141 -0.63 1.49 -1.90
CA GLU A 141 0.44 1.02 -2.79
C GLU A 141 1.20 -0.13 -2.13
N ILE A 142 1.27 -1.28 -2.81
CA ILE A 142 2.11 -2.42 -2.43
C ILE A 142 3.24 -2.51 -3.44
N TYR A 143 4.47 -2.35 -2.99
CA TYR A 143 5.63 -2.35 -3.87
C TYR A 143 6.77 -3.21 -3.33
N GLY A 144 7.58 -3.73 -4.22
CA GLY A 144 8.71 -4.58 -3.88
C GLY A 144 9.35 -5.22 -5.11
N PRO A 145 10.43 -6.00 -4.91
CA PRO A 145 11.06 -6.79 -5.95
C PRO A 145 10.10 -7.79 -6.59
N GLU A 146 10.51 -8.37 -7.70
CA GLU A 146 9.79 -9.50 -8.32
C GLU A 146 9.69 -10.67 -7.36
N SER A 147 8.62 -11.45 -7.49
CA SER A 147 8.35 -12.64 -6.67
C SER A 147 8.42 -12.39 -5.15
N SER A 148 8.14 -11.15 -4.69
CA SER A 148 8.09 -10.82 -3.26
C SER A 148 6.74 -11.10 -2.61
N GLY A 149 5.72 -11.52 -3.38
CA GLY A 149 4.39 -11.85 -2.91
C GLY A 149 3.39 -10.67 -2.97
N LYS A 150 3.62 -9.67 -3.83
CA LYS A 150 2.71 -8.52 -4.00
C LYS A 150 1.31 -8.96 -4.44
N THR A 151 1.21 -9.69 -5.54
CA THR A 151 -0.04 -10.22 -6.09
C THR A 151 -0.73 -11.15 -5.11
N THR A 152 0.02 -12.05 -4.46
CA THR A 152 -0.53 -12.95 -3.43
C THR A 152 -1.17 -12.17 -2.27
N LEU A 153 -0.51 -11.14 -1.75
CA LEU A 153 -1.08 -10.29 -0.69
C LEU A 153 -2.34 -9.56 -1.15
N ALA A 154 -2.35 -9.05 -2.39
CA ALA A 154 -3.52 -8.38 -2.96
C ALA A 154 -4.70 -9.35 -3.14
N LEU A 155 -4.46 -10.56 -3.64
CA LEU A 155 -5.49 -11.61 -3.78
C LEU A 155 -6.06 -12.03 -2.42
N HIS A 156 -5.22 -12.15 -1.37
CA HIS A 156 -5.74 -12.35 -0.01
C HIS A 156 -6.61 -11.20 0.47
N ALA A 157 -6.23 -9.95 0.20
CA ALA A 157 -7.05 -8.79 0.55
C ALA A 157 -8.40 -8.80 -0.19
N MET A 158 -8.43 -9.24 -1.46
CA MET A 158 -9.68 -9.44 -2.21
C MET A 158 -10.54 -10.53 -1.58
N ALA A 159 -9.95 -11.67 -1.25
CA ALA A 159 -10.68 -12.77 -0.59
C ALA A 159 -11.25 -12.33 0.78
N GLU A 160 -10.50 -11.57 1.57
CA GLU A 160 -11.01 -11.02 2.84
C GLU A 160 -12.13 -10.00 2.63
N MET A 161 -12.06 -9.19 1.56
CA MET A 161 -13.14 -8.26 1.21
C MET A 161 -14.43 -9.01 0.84
N GLN A 162 -14.35 -10.08 0.02
CA GLN A 162 -15.51 -10.91 -0.31
C GLN A 162 -16.12 -11.60 0.91
N LYS A 163 -15.32 -12.07 1.87
CA LYS A 163 -15.81 -12.69 3.12
C LYS A 163 -16.67 -11.77 3.96
N ILE A 164 -16.45 -10.47 3.88
CA ILE A 164 -17.28 -9.46 4.55
C ILE A 164 -18.39 -8.91 3.66
N GLY A 165 -18.66 -9.58 2.53
CA GLY A 165 -19.75 -9.26 1.61
C GLY A 165 -19.44 -8.14 0.61
N GLY A 166 -18.16 -7.76 0.44
CA GLY A 166 -17.77 -6.72 -0.52
C GLY A 166 -17.53 -7.27 -1.92
N THR A 167 -17.79 -6.43 -2.92
CA THR A 167 -17.53 -6.70 -4.33
C THR A 167 -16.12 -6.27 -4.70
N VAL A 168 -15.41 -7.13 -5.47
CA VAL A 168 -14.02 -6.91 -5.84
C VAL A 168 -13.81 -6.88 -7.34
N ALA A 169 -12.88 -6.04 -7.80
CA ALA A 169 -12.47 -5.95 -9.20
C ALA A 169 -10.94 -6.04 -9.33
N LEU A 170 -10.49 -6.65 -10.41
CA LEU A 170 -9.08 -6.78 -10.78
C LEU A 170 -8.84 -6.14 -12.15
N ILE A 171 -7.92 -5.21 -12.21
CA ILE A 171 -7.37 -4.67 -13.46
C ILE A 171 -6.04 -5.38 -13.70
N ASP A 172 -6.08 -6.42 -14.50
CA ASP A 172 -4.94 -7.29 -14.81
C ASP A 172 -4.21 -6.79 -16.06
N ALA A 173 -3.33 -5.81 -15.88
CA ALA A 173 -2.54 -5.24 -16.95
C ALA A 173 -1.30 -6.09 -17.30
N GLU A 174 -0.91 -7.04 -16.45
CA GLU A 174 0.18 -7.99 -16.74
C GLU A 174 -0.31 -9.25 -17.45
N HIS A 175 -1.63 -9.47 -17.58
CA HIS A 175 -2.27 -10.67 -18.15
C HIS A 175 -1.79 -11.98 -17.47
N ALA A 176 -1.60 -11.92 -16.16
CA ALA A 176 -1.01 -12.99 -15.36
C ALA A 176 -1.94 -13.56 -14.28
N PHE A 177 -3.24 -13.25 -14.34
CA PHE A 177 -4.22 -13.74 -13.39
C PHE A 177 -4.41 -15.26 -13.51
N ASP A 178 -4.20 -15.97 -12.41
CA ASP A 178 -4.40 -17.42 -12.27
C ASP A 178 -5.65 -17.68 -11.42
N PRO A 179 -6.78 -18.11 -12.03
CA PRO A 179 -8.03 -18.40 -11.30
C PRO A 179 -7.89 -19.54 -10.30
N GLU A 180 -7.16 -20.63 -10.67
CA GLU A 180 -7.01 -21.80 -9.80
C GLU A 180 -6.20 -21.46 -8.54
N TYR A 181 -5.12 -20.72 -8.71
CA TYR A 181 -4.34 -20.23 -7.58
C TYR A 181 -5.17 -19.29 -6.69
N SER A 182 -5.91 -18.37 -7.29
CA SER A 182 -6.75 -17.41 -6.58
C SER A 182 -7.86 -18.11 -5.77
N GLN A 183 -8.47 -19.15 -6.31
CA GLN A 183 -9.45 -19.97 -5.61
C GLN A 183 -8.86 -20.68 -4.40
N ARG A 184 -7.63 -21.20 -4.51
CA ARG A 184 -6.90 -21.78 -3.37
C ARG A 184 -6.60 -20.79 -2.25
N LEU A 185 -6.44 -19.50 -2.58
CA LEU A 185 -6.30 -18.42 -1.60
C LEU A 185 -7.62 -18.06 -0.90
N GLY A 186 -8.74 -18.60 -1.39
CA GLY A 186 -10.09 -18.39 -0.84
C GLY A 186 -10.87 -17.27 -1.53
N LEU A 187 -10.46 -16.87 -2.74
CA LEU A 187 -11.19 -15.94 -3.58
C LEU A 187 -12.31 -16.68 -4.34
N ASN A 188 -13.53 -16.18 -4.29
CA ASN A 188 -14.60 -16.63 -5.16
C ASN A 188 -14.41 -16.01 -6.56
N VAL A 189 -13.80 -16.75 -7.46
CA VAL A 189 -13.40 -16.25 -8.79
C VAL A 189 -14.59 -15.94 -9.69
N ASP A 190 -15.73 -16.59 -9.48
CA ASP A 190 -16.96 -16.39 -10.26
C ASP A 190 -17.58 -14.99 -10.02
N GLU A 191 -17.27 -14.37 -8.88
CA GLU A 191 -17.76 -13.05 -8.50
C GLU A 191 -16.73 -11.94 -8.69
N VAL A 192 -15.55 -12.24 -9.24
CA VAL A 192 -14.50 -11.23 -9.49
C VAL A 192 -14.75 -10.54 -10.83
N VAL A 193 -14.85 -9.22 -10.80
CA VAL A 193 -14.86 -8.43 -12.04
C VAL A 193 -13.42 -8.27 -12.53
N VAL A 194 -13.10 -8.83 -13.70
CA VAL A 194 -11.74 -8.76 -14.28
C VAL A 194 -11.77 -7.90 -15.54
N CYS A 195 -10.80 -6.98 -15.65
CA CYS A 195 -10.54 -6.19 -16.84
C CYS A 195 -9.07 -6.34 -17.23
N GLN A 196 -8.81 -6.66 -18.49
CA GLN A 196 -7.47 -6.72 -19.08
C GLN A 196 -7.32 -5.59 -20.10
N PRO A 197 -6.79 -4.43 -19.68
CA PRO A 197 -6.74 -3.24 -20.53
C PRO A 197 -5.59 -3.31 -21.54
N GLU A 198 -5.84 -2.88 -22.76
CA GLU A 198 -4.81 -2.74 -23.79
C GLU A 198 -3.91 -1.53 -23.58
N THR A 199 -4.41 -0.47 -22.93
CA THR A 199 -3.66 0.77 -22.66
C THR A 199 -3.82 1.20 -21.20
N GLY A 200 -2.83 1.95 -20.70
CA GLY A 200 -2.89 2.52 -19.36
C GLY A 200 -4.06 3.48 -19.16
N GLU A 201 -4.41 4.25 -20.21
CA GLU A 201 -5.58 5.13 -20.22
C GLU A 201 -6.87 4.35 -20.01
N MET A 202 -7.06 3.24 -20.79
CA MET A 202 -8.23 2.37 -20.66
C MET A 202 -8.32 1.79 -19.25
N GLY A 203 -7.25 1.22 -18.71
CA GLY A 203 -7.24 0.66 -17.37
C GLY A 203 -7.64 1.65 -16.28
N LEU A 204 -7.08 2.87 -16.34
CA LEU A 204 -7.37 3.92 -15.35
C LEU A 204 -8.76 4.54 -15.53
N GLU A 205 -9.32 4.57 -16.73
CA GLU A 205 -10.68 5.00 -16.99
C GLU A 205 -11.70 3.99 -16.49
N VAL A 206 -11.44 2.69 -16.66
CA VAL A 206 -12.23 1.62 -16.04
C VAL A 206 -12.23 1.75 -14.52
N VAL A 207 -11.04 1.98 -13.89
CA VAL A 207 -10.96 2.24 -12.45
C VAL A 207 -11.82 3.44 -12.04
N ASP A 208 -11.72 4.60 -12.74
CA ASP A 208 -12.53 5.79 -12.42
C ASP A 208 -14.04 5.52 -12.57
N THR A 209 -14.43 4.74 -13.58
CA THR A 209 -15.83 4.37 -13.82
C THR A 209 -16.36 3.45 -12.72
N LEU A 210 -15.63 2.41 -12.35
CA LEU A 210 -15.99 1.50 -11.26
C LEU A 210 -16.08 2.24 -9.92
N VAL A 211 -15.15 3.15 -9.65
CA VAL A 211 -15.18 3.99 -8.44
C VAL A 211 -16.42 4.88 -8.42
N ARG A 212 -16.76 5.52 -9.54
CA ARG A 212 -17.93 6.42 -9.60
C ARG A 212 -19.26 5.68 -9.51
N SER A 213 -19.32 4.43 -9.93
CA SER A 213 -20.52 3.59 -9.79
C SER A 213 -20.85 3.24 -8.34
N SER A 214 -19.85 3.28 -7.43
CA SER A 214 -19.97 2.80 -6.05
C SER A 214 -20.44 1.33 -5.95
N ALA A 215 -20.33 0.54 -7.04
CA ALA A 215 -20.78 -0.85 -7.10
C ALA A 215 -19.70 -1.84 -6.63
N VAL A 216 -18.46 -1.37 -6.40
CA VAL A 216 -17.32 -2.19 -5.95
C VAL A 216 -16.75 -1.61 -4.67
N ASP A 217 -16.24 -2.47 -3.79
CA ASP A 217 -15.59 -2.07 -2.52
C ASP A 217 -14.07 -2.03 -2.62
N LEU A 218 -13.49 -2.91 -3.46
CA LEU A 218 -12.06 -3.03 -3.65
C LEU A 218 -11.71 -3.23 -5.11
N ILE A 219 -10.76 -2.43 -5.60
CA ILE A 219 -10.15 -2.57 -6.92
C ILE A 219 -8.66 -2.84 -6.73
N VAL A 220 -8.13 -3.88 -7.37
CA VAL A 220 -6.69 -4.17 -7.45
C VAL A 220 -6.22 -3.87 -8.86
N VAL A 221 -5.11 -3.17 -8.99
CA VAL A 221 -4.44 -2.88 -10.28
C VAL A 221 -3.09 -3.57 -10.28
N ASP A 222 -2.94 -4.61 -11.09
CA ASP A 222 -1.71 -5.40 -11.24
C ASP A 222 -1.17 -5.31 -12.67
N SER A 223 -0.13 -4.56 -12.92
CA SER A 223 0.58 -3.64 -12.06
C SER A 223 0.71 -2.24 -12.69
N VAL A 224 1.06 -1.23 -11.88
CA VAL A 224 1.33 0.13 -12.40
C VAL A 224 2.37 0.12 -13.52
N ALA A 225 3.37 -0.77 -13.44
CA ALA A 225 4.43 -0.86 -14.44
C ALA A 225 3.92 -1.30 -15.83
N ALA A 226 2.82 -2.03 -15.88
CA ALA A 226 2.21 -2.55 -17.11
C ALA A 226 1.15 -1.61 -17.72
N LEU A 227 0.78 -0.52 -17.04
CA LEU A 227 -0.11 0.50 -17.57
C LEU A 227 0.62 1.39 -18.59
N VAL A 228 0.85 0.86 -19.78
CA VAL A 228 1.57 1.57 -20.84
C VAL A 228 0.67 2.64 -21.47
N PRO A 229 1.15 3.90 -21.58
CA PRO A 229 0.39 4.95 -22.28
C PRO A 229 0.15 4.60 -23.76
N ARG A 230 -1.04 4.96 -24.27
CA ARG A 230 -1.40 4.76 -25.67
C ARG A 230 -0.34 5.33 -26.62
N SER A 231 0.16 6.53 -26.36
CA SER A 231 1.20 7.16 -27.18
C SER A 231 2.51 6.36 -27.25
N GLU A 232 2.78 5.52 -26.26
CA GLU A 232 3.96 4.64 -26.23
C GLU A 232 3.70 3.35 -27.02
N ILE A 233 2.45 2.87 -27.04
CA ILE A 233 2.04 1.68 -27.79
C ILE A 233 1.96 1.99 -29.30
N GLU A 234 1.39 3.14 -29.68
CA GLU A 234 1.23 3.60 -31.07
C GLU A 234 2.55 4.15 -31.66
N GLY A 235 3.54 4.44 -30.82
CA GLY A 235 4.84 4.95 -31.24
C GLY A 235 5.75 3.89 -31.83
N GLU A 236 6.75 4.31 -32.62
CA GLU A 236 7.77 3.40 -33.14
C GLU A 236 8.65 2.83 -32.02
N ILE A 237 9.08 1.57 -32.15
CA ILE A 237 9.98 0.91 -31.21
C ILE A 237 11.29 1.72 -31.10
N GLY A 238 11.62 2.17 -29.90
CA GLY A 238 12.81 3.00 -29.63
C GLY A 238 12.50 4.50 -29.51
N MET A 239 11.27 4.95 -29.78
CA MET A 239 10.83 6.32 -29.48
C MET A 239 10.72 6.53 -27.96
N VAL A 240 11.48 7.46 -27.42
CA VAL A 240 11.49 7.75 -25.99
C VAL A 240 10.37 8.74 -25.64
N GLN A 241 9.31 8.27 -25.00
CA GLN A 241 8.20 9.08 -24.50
C GLN A 241 8.49 9.56 -23.05
N VAL A 242 9.37 10.55 -22.90
CA VAL A 242 9.83 11.00 -21.58
C VAL A 242 8.67 11.46 -20.70
N GLY A 243 8.43 10.71 -19.61
CA GLY A 243 7.48 11.07 -18.57
C GLY A 243 6.00 10.90 -18.93
N ALA A 244 5.65 10.25 -20.06
CA ALA A 244 4.26 10.00 -20.45
C ALA A 244 3.51 9.21 -19.36
N HIS A 245 4.06 8.10 -18.91
CA HIS A 245 3.52 7.28 -17.83
C HIS A 245 3.31 8.06 -16.51
N ALA A 246 4.28 8.89 -16.10
CA ALA A 246 4.15 9.71 -14.89
C ALA A 246 3.07 10.79 -15.02
N ARG A 247 2.85 11.35 -16.22
CA ARG A 247 1.77 12.31 -16.51
C ARG A 247 0.41 11.63 -16.45
N LEU A 248 0.28 10.47 -17.10
CA LEU A 248 -0.93 9.64 -17.07
C LEU A 248 -1.34 9.33 -15.63
N MET A 249 -0.44 8.75 -14.83
CA MET A 249 -0.70 8.45 -13.42
C MET A 249 -1.07 9.69 -12.60
N SER A 250 -0.39 10.81 -12.81
CA SER A 250 -0.67 12.06 -12.09
C SER A 250 -2.06 12.61 -12.42
N GLN A 251 -2.49 12.52 -13.67
CA GLN A 251 -3.81 12.98 -14.12
C GLN A 251 -4.92 12.08 -13.57
N ALA A 252 -4.79 10.77 -13.70
CA ALA A 252 -5.77 9.80 -13.24
C ALA A 252 -5.95 9.85 -11.71
N LEU A 253 -4.85 9.84 -10.95
CA LEU A 253 -4.91 9.82 -9.49
C LEU A 253 -5.56 11.07 -8.88
N ARG A 254 -5.51 12.23 -9.55
CA ARG A 254 -6.26 13.44 -9.12
C ARG A 254 -7.76 13.22 -9.10
N LYS A 255 -8.30 12.55 -10.12
CA LYS A 255 -9.73 12.22 -10.22
C LYS A 255 -10.10 11.10 -9.26
N ILE A 256 -9.40 9.99 -9.38
CA ILE A 256 -9.67 8.74 -8.67
C ILE A 256 -9.62 8.93 -7.15
N ASN A 257 -8.63 9.64 -6.61
CA ASN A 257 -8.47 9.81 -5.16
C ASN A 257 -9.68 10.48 -4.48
N VAL A 258 -10.26 11.49 -5.13
CA VAL A 258 -11.43 12.20 -4.58
C VAL A 258 -12.68 11.32 -4.66
N ASN A 259 -12.86 10.65 -5.81
CA ASN A 259 -14.02 9.79 -6.06
C ASN A 259 -13.97 8.56 -5.15
N ALA A 260 -12.81 7.92 -4.99
CA ALA A 260 -12.63 6.77 -4.12
C ALA A 260 -12.97 7.07 -2.64
N ALA A 261 -12.56 8.23 -2.14
CA ALA A 261 -12.89 8.64 -0.78
C ALA A 261 -14.41 8.89 -0.59
N LYS A 262 -15.09 9.44 -1.61
CA LYS A 262 -16.54 9.68 -1.58
C LYS A 262 -17.35 8.40 -1.71
N ALA A 263 -16.94 7.50 -2.60
CA ALA A 263 -17.61 6.23 -2.87
C ALA A 263 -17.28 5.14 -1.84
N GLY A 264 -16.30 5.35 -0.95
CA GLY A 264 -15.84 4.34 -0.01
C GLY A 264 -15.02 3.20 -0.64
N VAL A 265 -14.64 3.32 -1.92
CA VAL A 265 -13.93 2.30 -2.68
C VAL A 265 -12.44 2.33 -2.38
N THR A 266 -11.88 1.18 -2.03
CA THR A 266 -10.42 1.03 -1.82
C THR A 266 -9.74 0.64 -3.12
N ILE A 267 -8.57 1.21 -3.40
CA ILE A 267 -7.80 0.86 -4.59
C ILE A 267 -6.39 0.46 -4.16
N ILE A 268 -5.99 -0.76 -4.51
CA ILE A 268 -4.65 -1.28 -4.28
C ILE A 268 -3.89 -1.24 -5.60
N PHE A 269 -2.83 -0.47 -5.67
CA PHE A 269 -1.89 -0.46 -6.78
C PHE A 269 -0.67 -1.33 -6.44
N LEU A 270 -0.41 -2.33 -7.27
CA LEU A 270 0.82 -3.12 -7.21
C LEU A 270 1.90 -2.43 -8.05
N ASN A 271 3.10 -2.30 -7.48
CA ASN A 271 4.17 -1.57 -8.14
C ASN A 271 5.50 -2.32 -8.07
N GLN A 272 6.28 -2.17 -9.12
CA GLN A 272 7.61 -2.75 -9.21
C GLN A 272 8.67 -1.72 -8.80
N LEU A 273 9.79 -2.22 -8.28
CA LEU A 273 10.98 -1.42 -8.00
C LEU A 273 11.90 -1.39 -9.21
N ARG A 274 12.44 -0.21 -9.49
CA ARG A 274 13.48 0.03 -10.48
C ARG A 274 14.65 0.72 -9.79
N SER A 275 15.86 0.45 -10.27
CA SER A 275 17.07 1.12 -9.78
C SER A 275 17.37 2.35 -10.62
N LYS A 276 17.49 3.50 -9.97
CA LYS A 276 17.93 4.73 -10.63
C LYS A 276 19.44 4.69 -10.83
N VAL A 277 19.86 4.72 -12.09
CA VAL A 277 21.28 4.74 -12.47
C VAL A 277 21.93 6.05 -12.01
N GLY A 278 23.17 5.99 -11.51
CA GLY A 278 23.97 7.17 -11.10
C GLY A 278 23.75 7.66 -9.67
N VAL A 279 22.98 6.97 -8.85
CA VAL A 279 22.85 7.29 -7.41
C VAL A 279 23.97 6.61 -6.64
N ILE A 280 24.98 7.42 -6.21
CA ILE A 280 26.14 6.95 -5.43
C ILE A 280 25.82 6.91 -3.94
N TYR A 281 24.97 7.82 -3.44
CA TYR A 281 24.58 7.92 -2.04
C TYR A 281 23.05 7.89 -1.90
N GLY A 282 22.54 7.18 -0.88
CA GLY A 282 21.11 7.03 -0.61
C GLY A 282 20.52 5.78 -1.26
N ASN A 283 19.18 5.66 -1.22
CA ASN A 283 18.47 4.51 -1.78
C ASN A 283 18.22 4.75 -3.29
N PRO A 284 18.79 3.94 -4.19
CA PRO A 284 18.55 4.03 -5.63
C PRO A 284 17.18 3.51 -6.06
N GLU A 285 16.46 2.79 -5.20
CA GLU A 285 15.19 2.15 -5.54
C GLU A 285 14.08 3.19 -5.73
N ILE A 286 13.43 3.14 -6.85
CA ILE A 286 12.27 3.96 -7.20
C ILE A 286 11.13 3.08 -7.70
N THR A 287 9.89 3.49 -7.45
CA THR A 287 8.70 2.85 -8.02
C THR A 287 8.38 3.45 -9.39
N THR A 288 7.76 2.67 -10.29
CA THR A 288 7.30 3.11 -11.61
C THR A 288 6.11 4.08 -11.49
N GLY A 289 5.73 4.77 -12.59
CA GLY A 289 4.61 5.71 -12.58
C GLY A 289 4.90 7.09 -11.96
N GLY A 290 6.17 7.41 -11.69
CA GLY A 290 6.59 8.69 -11.14
C GLY A 290 6.31 8.85 -9.64
N ASN A 291 6.11 10.10 -9.19
CA ASN A 291 5.95 10.39 -7.77
C ASN A 291 4.49 10.54 -7.31
N ALA A 292 3.52 10.58 -8.23
CA ALA A 292 2.13 10.88 -7.90
C ALA A 292 1.55 9.88 -6.89
N LEU A 293 1.72 8.59 -7.12
CA LEU A 293 1.21 7.54 -6.24
C LEU A 293 1.79 7.63 -4.82
N LYS A 294 3.06 8.03 -4.66
CA LYS A 294 3.69 8.24 -3.34
C LYS A 294 2.99 9.32 -2.51
N PHE A 295 2.41 10.34 -3.17
CA PHE A 295 1.67 11.40 -2.49
C PHE A 295 0.21 11.01 -2.22
N TYR A 296 -0.47 10.42 -3.22
CA TYR A 296 -1.89 10.07 -3.12
C TYR A 296 -2.14 8.87 -2.23
N ALA A 297 -1.31 7.85 -2.24
CA ALA A 297 -1.46 6.70 -1.37
C ALA A 297 -1.54 7.10 0.11
N SER A 298 -2.53 6.55 0.80
CA SER A 298 -2.70 6.67 2.26
C SER A 298 -1.83 5.67 3.00
N VAL A 299 -1.63 4.49 2.43
CA VAL A 299 -0.76 3.43 2.94
C VAL A 299 0.20 3.03 1.83
N ARG A 300 1.47 2.79 2.18
CA ARG A 300 2.49 2.22 1.28
C ARG A 300 3.19 1.09 1.99
N LEU A 301 3.22 -0.07 1.35
CA LEU A 301 3.79 -1.31 1.86
C LEU A 301 4.99 -1.71 1.01
N ASP A 302 6.17 -1.80 1.64
CA ASP A 302 7.39 -2.34 1.06
C ASP A 302 7.49 -3.82 1.43
N ILE A 303 7.25 -4.71 0.46
CA ILE A 303 7.21 -6.15 0.67
C ILE A 303 8.46 -6.81 0.07
N ARG A 304 9.15 -7.61 0.90
CA ARG A 304 10.42 -8.24 0.52
C ARG A 304 10.51 -9.66 1.04
N ARG A 305 11.12 -10.55 0.27
CA ARG A 305 11.52 -11.87 0.76
C ARG A 305 12.61 -11.72 1.81
N LYS A 306 12.49 -12.44 2.92
CA LYS A 306 13.48 -12.47 3.99
C LYS A 306 14.29 -13.76 3.96
N GLU A 307 13.61 -14.89 4.04
CA GLU A 307 14.22 -16.23 4.07
C GLU A 307 13.32 -17.25 3.38
N ILE A 308 13.91 -18.36 2.95
CA ILE A 308 13.19 -19.48 2.35
C ILE A 308 12.83 -20.48 3.46
N ILE A 309 11.58 -20.91 3.48
CA ILE A 309 11.08 -21.95 4.37
C ILE A 309 11.35 -23.30 3.70
N ARG A 310 12.34 -24.00 4.22
CA ARG A 310 12.78 -25.28 3.65
C ARG A 310 11.85 -26.41 4.09
N GLY A 311 11.66 -27.37 3.20
CA GLY A 311 11.08 -28.67 3.54
C GLY A 311 12.00 -29.50 4.42
N SER A 312 11.56 -30.71 4.81
CA SER A 312 12.39 -31.68 5.49
C SER A 312 13.58 -32.06 4.61
N ALA A 313 14.65 -32.64 5.21
CA ALA A 313 15.86 -32.96 4.48
C ALA A 313 15.55 -33.79 3.21
N GLY A 314 15.86 -33.21 2.03
CA GLY A 314 15.59 -33.81 0.71
C GLY A 314 14.22 -33.49 0.11
N ALA A 315 13.40 -32.69 0.76
CA ALA A 315 12.13 -32.16 0.21
C ALA A 315 12.32 -30.75 -0.36
N ASP A 316 11.44 -30.38 -1.28
CA ASP A 316 11.42 -29.06 -1.90
C ASP A 316 11.14 -27.94 -0.87
N ASP A 317 11.48 -26.73 -1.22
CA ASP A 317 11.18 -25.55 -0.43
C ASP A 317 9.65 -25.37 -0.30
N LYS A 318 9.16 -25.15 0.93
CA LYS A 318 7.73 -25.07 1.23
C LYS A 318 7.16 -23.68 0.98
N GLY A 319 7.98 -22.64 1.08
CA GLY A 319 7.51 -21.27 0.99
C GLY A 319 8.60 -20.25 1.27
N VAL A 320 8.19 -19.02 1.50
CA VAL A 320 9.08 -17.91 1.83
C VAL A 320 8.54 -17.13 3.02
N ARG A 321 9.40 -16.75 3.94
CA ARG A 321 9.09 -15.75 4.95
C ARG A 321 9.25 -14.38 4.34
N VAL A 322 8.21 -13.58 4.46
CA VAL A 322 8.11 -12.25 3.88
C VAL A 322 8.19 -11.21 4.98
N LYS A 323 8.91 -10.13 4.69
CA LYS A 323 8.96 -8.92 5.51
C LYS A 323 8.23 -7.80 4.82
N CYS A 324 7.18 -7.29 5.43
CA CYS A 324 6.37 -6.17 4.94
C CYS A 324 6.57 -4.95 5.85
N LYS A 325 7.17 -3.90 5.32
CA LYS A 325 7.38 -2.63 6.04
C LYS A 325 6.30 -1.63 5.65
N VAL A 326 5.62 -1.07 6.62
CA VAL A 326 4.66 0.03 6.44
C VAL A 326 5.45 1.33 6.24
N ALA A 327 5.81 1.64 4.98
CA ALA A 327 6.65 2.78 4.64
C ALA A 327 5.91 4.13 4.78
N LYS A 328 4.57 4.12 4.63
CA LYS A 328 3.69 5.26 4.82
C LYS A 328 2.36 4.79 5.38
N ASN A 329 1.82 5.51 6.35
CA ASN A 329 0.49 5.27 6.89
C ASN A 329 -0.12 6.61 7.34
N LYS A 330 -1.32 6.94 6.83
CA LYS A 330 -2.06 8.15 7.21
C LYS A 330 -3.16 7.88 8.25
N ILE A 331 -3.40 6.61 8.59
CA ILE A 331 -4.45 6.20 9.54
C ILE A 331 -3.91 5.74 10.89
N ALA A 332 -2.65 5.32 10.93
CA ALA A 332 -1.94 4.87 12.13
C ALA A 332 -0.44 5.24 12.05
N PRO A 333 0.35 5.11 13.11
CA PRO A 333 1.78 5.37 13.07
C PRO A 333 2.50 4.50 12.03
N PRO A 334 3.29 5.12 11.13
CA PRO A 334 4.03 4.40 10.09
C PRO A 334 5.29 3.70 10.65
N TYR A 335 6.05 3.08 9.74
CA TYR A 335 7.36 2.45 9.94
C TYR A 335 7.34 1.16 10.75
N LYS A 336 6.17 0.64 11.11
CA LYS A 336 6.06 -0.71 11.65
C LYS A 336 6.39 -1.75 10.59
N THR A 337 6.80 -2.92 11.02
CA THR A 337 7.15 -4.05 10.15
C THR A 337 6.36 -5.26 10.59
N ALA A 338 5.75 -5.96 9.65
CA ALA A 338 5.14 -7.26 9.84
C ALA A 338 5.97 -8.33 9.12
N GLU A 339 6.03 -9.51 9.68
CA GLU A 339 6.62 -10.69 9.04
C GLU A 339 5.56 -11.78 9.01
N PHE A 340 5.49 -12.50 7.91
CA PHE A 340 4.57 -13.62 7.74
C PHE A 340 5.08 -14.60 6.70
N ASP A 341 4.60 -15.84 6.79
CA ASP A 341 4.99 -16.91 5.89
C ASP A 341 4.03 -16.97 4.72
N MET A 342 4.58 -17.04 3.50
CA MET A 342 3.86 -17.34 2.25
C MET A 342 4.24 -18.74 1.80
N MET A 343 3.28 -19.65 1.83
CA MET A 343 3.45 -21.03 1.41
C MET A 343 3.19 -21.15 -0.09
N PHE A 344 4.04 -21.88 -0.81
CA PHE A 344 3.87 -22.08 -2.24
C PHE A 344 2.56 -22.84 -2.52
N GLY A 345 1.78 -22.33 -3.47
CA GLY A 345 0.48 -22.86 -3.84
C GLY A 345 -0.66 -22.63 -2.84
N LEU A 346 -0.39 -22.16 -1.61
CA LEU A 346 -1.37 -21.97 -0.55
C LEU A 346 -1.48 -20.51 -0.05
N GLY A 347 -0.51 -19.66 -0.40
CA GLY A 347 -0.49 -18.25 0.01
C GLY A 347 -0.08 -18.01 1.47
N ILE A 348 -0.66 -17.01 2.10
CA ILE A 348 -0.30 -16.59 3.46
C ILE A 348 -0.74 -17.65 4.48
N SER A 349 0.20 -18.11 5.30
CA SER A 349 -0.07 -19.02 6.42
C SER A 349 -0.86 -18.30 7.51
N ARG A 350 -2.17 -18.55 7.59
CA ARG A 350 -3.05 -17.94 8.60
C ARG A 350 -2.66 -18.34 10.01
N ASP A 351 -2.39 -19.60 10.22
CA ASP A 351 -2.00 -20.14 11.53
C ASP A 351 -0.65 -19.63 11.97
N GLY A 352 0.28 -19.52 11.02
CA GLY A 352 1.55 -18.86 11.26
C GLY A 352 1.42 -17.38 11.65
N CYS A 353 0.55 -16.62 10.97
CA CYS A 353 0.26 -15.22 11.31
C CYS A 353 -0.42 -15.11 12.68
N MET A 354 -1.35 -15.99 12.98
CA MET A 354 -2.04 -16.03 14.27
C MET A 354 -1.06 -16.33 15.42
N LEU A 355 -0.20 -17.32 15.26
CA LEU A 355 0.82 -17.67 16.26
C LEU A 355 1.78 -16.49 16.51
N ASP A 356 2.26 -15.83 15.46
CA ASP A 356 3.16 -14.69 15.58
C ASP A 356 2.45 -13.46 16.19
N ALA A 357 1.20 -13.22 15.84
CA ALA A 357 0.41 -12.14 16.43
C ALA A 357 0.09 -12.42 17.91
N ALA A 358 -0.22 -13.66 18.26
CA ALA A 358 -0.47 -14.09 19.62
C ALA A 358 0.78 -13.94 20.53
N ASP A 359 1.97 -14.25 20.00
CA ASP A 359 3.26 -14.03 20.68
C ASP A 359 3.54 -12.51 20.87
N GLU A 360 3.34 -11.68 19.84
CA GLU A 360 3.52 -10.22 19.90
C GLU A 360 2.55 -9.52 20.88
N LEU A 361 1.37 -10.10 21.06
CA LEU A 361 0.31 -9.56 21.93
C LEU A 361 0.31 -10.14 23.33
N ASP A 362 1.25 -11.03 23.66
CA ASP A 362 1.33 -11.75 24.94
C ASP A 362 0.10 -12.62 25.24
N VAL A 363 -0.72 -12.98 24.23
CA VAL A 363 -1.84 -13.93 24.32
C VAL A 363 -1.33 -15.33 24.56
N ILE A 364 -0.22 -15.70 23.88
CA ILE A 364 0.53 -16.92 24.14
C ILE A 364 1.87 -16.56 24.79
N THR A 365 2.40 -17.49 25.59
CA THR A 365 3.69 -17.30 26.25
C THR A 365 4.74 -18.17 25.55
N ARG A 366 5.84 -17.53 25.13
CA ARG A 366 6.99 -18.20 24.55
C ARG A 366 8.13 -18.29 25.57
N ARG A 367 8.52 -19.49 25.94
CA ARG A 367 9.68 -19.75 26.81
C ARG A 367 10.72 -20.59 26.09
N GLY A 368 11.76 -19.92 25.60
CA GLY A 368 12.76 -20.54 24.73
C GLY A 368 12.12 -21.04 23.42
N ALA A 369 12.13 -22.32 23.16
CA ALA A 369 11.47 -22.93 21.99
C ALA A 369 10.02 -23.35 22.23
N TRP A 370 9.49 -23.25 23.46
CA TRP A 370 8.17 -23.73 23.81
C TRP A 370 7.11 -22.62 23.73
N TYR A 371 5.99 -22.94 23.09
CA TYR A 371 4.80 -22.13 23.04
C TYR A 371 3.74 -22.68 23.99
N SER A 372 3.07 -21.83 24.75
CA SER A 372 2.02 -22.19 25.73
C SER A 372 0.89 -21.16 25.71
N TYR A 373 -0.35 -21.62 25.83
CA TYR A 373 -1.55 -20.82 26.00
C TYR A 373 -2.17 -21.14 27.36
N GLY A 374 -2.10 -20.19 28.29
CA GLY A 374 -2.42 -20.49 29.69
C GLY A 374 -1.55 -21.61 30.26
N GLU A 375 -2.19 -22.72 30.68
CA GLU A 375 -1.52 -23.92 31.18
C GLU A 375 -1.24 -24.96 30.07
N GLU A 376 -1.87 -24.81 28.89
CA GLU A 376 -1.74 -25.72 27.76
C GLU A 376 -0.43 -25.50 27.00
N ARG A 377 0.28 -26.59 26.73
CA ARG A 377 1.51 -26.58 25.91
C ARG A 377 1.16 -26.81 24.44
N LEU A 378 1.36 -25.80 23.60
CA LEU A 378 1.07 -25.88 22.17
C LEU A 378 2.13 -26.69 21.41
N GLY A 379 3.42 -26.60 21.80
CA GLY A 379 4.48 -27.36 21.16
C GLY A 379 5.87 -26.74 21.31
N GLN A 380 6.88 -27.53 20.92
CA GLN A 380 8.28 -27.10 20.87
C GLN A 380 8.62 -26.68 19.43
N GLY A 381 8.73 -25.39 19.18
CA GLY A 381 8.95 -24.81 17.86
C GLY A 381 7.64 -24.45 17.15
N ARG A 382 7.78 -23.61 16.12
CA ARG A 382 6.66 -23.05 15.36
C ARG A 382 5.85 -24.15 14.63
N GLU A 383 6.54 -25.10 14.01
CA GLU A 383 5.88 -26.18 13.26
C GLU A 383 4.97 -27.02 14.15
N LYS A 384 5.48 -27.46 15.33
CA LYS A 384 4.69 -28.26 16.28
C LYS A 384 3.52 -27.47 16.88
N ALA A 385 3.67 -26.16 17.06
CA ALA A 385 2.56 -25.33 17.52
C ALA A 385 1.46 -25.20 16.44
N MET A 386 1.82 -25.16 15.15
CA MET A 386 0.84 -25.19 14.05
C MET A 386 0.18 -26.57 13.92
N GLU A 387 0.94 -27.67 14.01
CA GLU A 387 0.39 -29.03 14.06
C GLU A 387 -0.61 -29.21 15.22
N PHE A 388 -0.34 -28.59 16.37
CA PHE A 388 -1.26 -28.59 17.50
C PHE A 388 -2.57 -27.87 17.18
N PHE A 389 -2.54 -26.77 16.44
CA PHE A 389 -3.74 -26.04 16.00
C PHE A 389 -4.61 -26.89 15.06
N ASP A 390 -3.99 -27.66 14.17
CA ASP A 390 -4.70 -28.58 13.28
C ASP A 390 -5.39 -29.71 14.05
N ALA A 391 -4.73 -30.20 15.10
CA ALA A 391 -5.26 -31.26 15.97
C ALA A 391 -6.32 -30.74 16.98
N ASN A 392 -6.32 -29.44 17.32
CA ASN A 392 -7.17 -28.85 18.36
C ASN A 392 -7.89 -27.59 17.87
N PRO A 393 -8.88 -27.69 16.99
CA PRO A 393 -9.55 -26.54 16.36
C PRO A 393 -10.31 -25.64 17.37
N GLU A 394 -10.74 -26.20 18.51
CA GLU A 394 -11.41 -25.45 19.57
C GLU A 394 -10.46 -24.45 20.24
N ILE A 395 -9.25 -24.90 20.61
CA ILE A 395 -8.22 -24.05 21.22
C ILE A 395 -7.73 -23.01 20.21
N LYS A 396 -7.55 -23.41 18.94
CA LYS A 396 -7.23 -22.47 17.85
C LYS A 396 -8.25 -21.36 17.75
N THR A 397 -9.55 -21.66 17.75
CA THR A 397 -10.62 -20.69 17.68
C THR A 397 -10.61 -19.75 18.88
N GLN A 398 -10.31 -20.28 20.07
CA GLN A 398 -10.22 -19.52 21.31
C GLN A 398 -9.04 -18.54 21.28
N ILE A 399 -7.87 -19.00 20.85
CA ILE A 399 -6.68 -18.15 20.67
C ILE A 399 -6.96 -17.05 19.62
N GLU A 400 -7.58 -17.38 18.50
CA GLU A 400 -7.95 -16.41 17.48
C GLU A 400 -8.88 -15.33 18.02
N ALA A 401 -9.89 -15.71 18.80
CA ALA A 401 -10.82 -14.77 19.43
C ALA A 401 -10.10 -13.85 20.43
N ASP A 402 -9.20 -14.40 21.25
CA ASP A 402 -8.42 -13.62 22.21
C ASP A 402 -7.44 -12.66 21.52
N VAL A 403 -6.78 -13.11 20.46
CA VAL A 403 -5.90 -12.25 19.64
C VAL A 403 -6.70 -11.10 19.04
N ARG A 404 -7.84 -11.37 18.41
CA ARG A 404 -8.71 -10.34 17.82
C ARG A 404 -9.20 -9.35 18.87
N ARG A 405 -9.62 -9.84 20.04
CA ARG A 405 -10.03 -8.99 21.18
C ARG A 405 -8.88 -8.09 21.64
N THR A 406 -7.70 -8.65 21.86
CA THR A 406 -6.51 -7.90 22.32
C THR A 406 -6.06 -6.86 21.28
N ILE A 407 -6.14 -7.17 19.98
CA ILE A 407 -5.92 -6.20 18.89
C ILE A 407 -6.91 -5.05 19.03
N ALA A 408 -8.19 -5.35 19.18
CA ALA A 408 -9.25 -4.35 19.30
C ALA A 408 -9.06 -3.45 20.53
N GLU A 409 -8.73 -4.02 21.69
CA GLU A 409 -8.44 -3.30 22.94
C GLU A 409 -7.19 -2.42 22.81
N ARG A 410 -6.11 -2.94 22.22
CA ARG A 410 -4.87 -2.17 21.99
C ARG A 410 -5.10 -0.99 21.04
N LEU A 411 -5.90 -1.18 20.02
CA LEU A 411 -6.30 -0.11 19.09
C LEU A 411 -7.21 0.90 19.82
N ALA A 412 -8.13 0.45 20.64
CA ALA A 412 -8.98 1.32 21.48
C ALA A 412 -8.15 2.16 22.45
N GLY A 413 -7.20 1.55 23.15
CA GLY A 413 -6.33 2.24 24.11
C GLY A 413 -5.35 3.20 23.46
N THR A 414 -4.73 2.81 22.34
CA THR A 414 -3.69 3.61 21.66
C THR A 414 -4.26 4.74 20.83
N TYR A 415 -5.43 4.53 20.20
CA TYR A 415 -6.02 5.48 19.24
C TYR A 415 -7.41 5.96 19.65
N GLY A 416 -7.93 5.58 20.83
CA GLY A 416 -9.30 5.84 21.24
C GLY A 416 -10.33 5.14 20.32
N ILE A 417 -9.95 4.03 19.69
CA ILE A 417 -10.76 3.27 18.74
C ILE A 417 -11.65 2.33 19.54
N LYS A 418 -12.98 2.52 19.50
CA LYS A 418 -13.89 1.47 19.96
C LYS A 418 -13.77 0.29 19.01
N PRO A 419 -13.64 -0.95 19.49
CA PRO A 419 -13.67 -2.13 18.63
C PRO A 419 -14.97 -2.12 17.82
N ASN A 420 -14.91 -2.42 16.53
CA ASN A 420 -16.12 -2.78 15.78
C ASN A 420 -16.59 -4.11 16.37
N ASP A 421 -17.78 -4.12 16.96
CA ASP A 421 -18.44 -5.35 17.36
C ASP A 421 -18.71 -6.17 16.08
N PRO A 422 -18.33 -7.46 16.02
CA PRO A 422 -18.68 -8.31 14.88
C PRO A 422 -20.18 -8.38 14.59
N SER A 423 -21.03 -8.06 15.58
CA SER A 423 -22.47 -7.91 15.41
C SER A 423 -22.87 -6.63 14.65
N ASP A 424 -21.99 -5.62 14.60
CA ASP A 424 -22.21 -4.39 13.84
C ASP A 424 -21.98 -4.57 12.32
N ALA A 425 -21.49 -5.72 11.87
CA ALA A 425 -21.38 -6.06 10.45
C ALA A 425 -22.73 -6.15 9.73
N LYS A 426 -23.85 -6.09 10.48
CA LYS A 426 -25.22 -5.95 9.95
C LYS A 426 -25.80 -4.54 10.06
N SER A 427 -25.11 -3.61 10.67
CA SER A 427 -25.47 -2.21 10.60
C SER A 427 -25.01 -1.67 9.26
N GLU A 428 -25.94 -1.07 8.54
CA GLU A 428 -25.83 -0.39 7.25
C GLU A 428 -24.43 0.18 6.99
N PRO A 429 -23.94 0.14 5.75
CA PRO A 429 -22.70 0.83 5.42
C PRO A 429 -22.85 2.25 5.97
N VAL A 430 -21.91 2.68 6.80
CA VAL A 430 -21.80 4.08 7.22
C VAL A 430 -21.46 4.86 5.95
N LEU A 431 -22.46 4.93 5.09
CA LEU A 431 -22.57 5.84 3.97
C LEU A 431 -22.85 7.19 4.62
N GLY A 432 -21.81 7.90 4.98
CA GLY A 432 -22.18 9.22 5.31
C GLY A 432 -21.59 9.92 6.49
N ALA A 433 -20.33 10.28 6.36
CA ALA A 433 -19.95 11.61 6.83
C ALA A 433 -19.70 12.58 5.65
N PHE A 434 -19.78 12.10 4.41
CA PHE A 434 -19.62 12.93 3.20
C PHE A 434 -20.71 12.76 2.13
N ALA A 435 -21.77 11.99 2.39
CA ALA A 435 -22.92 11.85 1.49
C ALA A 435 -24.04 12.83 1.83
N GLY A 436 -23.69 14.06 2.16
CA GLY A 436 -24.65 15.13 2.46
C GLY A 436 -24.60 16.26 1.45
N ALA A 437 -24.61 15.98 0.15
CA ALA A 437 -24.87 17.00 -0.87
C ALA A 437 -25.22 16.38 -2.23
N SER A 438 -26.28 15.60 -2.29
CA SER A 438 -27.08 15.52 -3.51
C SER A 438 -28.53 15.68 -3.10
N GLY A 439 -29.09 16.81 -3.51
CA GLY A 439 -30.48 17.15 -3.31
C GLY A 439 -31.38 16.03 -3.79
N GLY A 440 -32.43 15.77 -3.01
CA GLY A 440 -33.44 14.77 -3.28
C GLY A 440 -34.02 14.91 -4.68
N GLY A 441 -33.86 13.85 -5.40
CA GLY A 441 -34.57 13.47 -6.59
C GLY A 441 -34.70 11.98 -6.50
N LEU A 442 -35.80 11.52 -5.92
CA LEU A 442 -36.30 10.16 -6.09
C LEU A 442 -36.39 9.90 -7.59
N PHE A 443 -35.45 9.20 -8.16
CA PHE A 443 -35.66 8.50 -9.40
C PHE A 443 -36.49 7.26 -9.04
N GLU A 444 -37.82 7.41 -9.03
CA GLU A 444 -38.71 6.33 -9.26
C GLU A 444 -38.34 5.69 -10.61
N ALA A 445 -37.99 4.42 -10.57
CA ALA A 445 -37.89 3.60 -11.77
C ALA A 445 -39.23 3.68 -12.46
N PRO A 446 -39.32 4.03 -13.75
CA PRO A 446 -40.59 3.97 -14.47
C PRO A 446 -41.02 2.49 -14.53
N ALA A 447 -42.21 2.25 -14.02
CA ALA A 447 -42.90 0.99 -14.18
C ALA A 447 -42.91 0.62 -15.69
N ALA A 448 -42.58 -0.64 -15.96
CA ALA A 448 -42.68 -1.20 -17.29
C ALA A 448 -44.11 -1.00 -17.83
N SER A 449 -44.28 0.00 -18.70
CA SER A 449 -45.47 0.11 -19.54
C SER A 449 -45.23 -0.74 -20.77
N GLU A 450 -46.03 -1.78 -20.91
CA GLU A 450 -46.28 -2.50 -22.15
C GLU A 450 -46.63 -1.49 -23.28
N GLY A 451 -45.99 -1.66 -24.45
CA GLY A 451 -46.42 -1.03 -25.67
C GLY A 451 -45.40 -0.11 -26.34
N ILE A 452 -44.45 -0.67 -27.04
CA ILE A 452 -43.91 -0.21 -28.34
C ILE A 452 -43.30 -1.47 -29.00
N ARG A 453 -44.12 -2.28 -29.58
CA ARG A 453 -43.81 -3.08 -30.77
C ARG A 453 -44.44 -2.28 -31.90
N ASP A 454 -43.60 -1.59 -32.66
CA ASP A 454 -43.75 -1.22 -34.07
C ASP A 454 -42.69 -0.14 -34.35
N GLY A 455 -41.82 -0.42 -35.32
CA GLY A 455 -40.90 0.61 -35.84
C GLY A 455 -39.40 0.26 -35.77
N MET A 456 -39.05 -0.99 -36.13
CA MET A 456 -37.62 -1.37 -36.31
C MET A 456 -37.46 -2.34 -37.47
N GLU A 457 -38.07 -1.96 -38.62
CA GLU A 457 -37.86 -2.59 -39.94
C GLU A 457 -37.70 -1.50 -40.98
N ASP A 458 -36.77 -0.62 -40.90
CA ASP A 458 -36.40 0.30 -42.01
C ASP A 458 -35.10 0.99 -41.58
N ILE A 459 -33.99 0.35 -41.67
CA ILE A 459 -32.63 0.88 -41.85
C ILE A 459 -31.67 -0.33 -42.03
N LEU A 460 -31.80 -1.02 -43.13
CA LEU A 460 -30.79 -1.89 -43.74
C LEU A 460 -30.93 -1.79 -45.24
N ASP A 461 -30.58 -0.66 -45.79
CA ASP A 461 -30.21 -0.51 -47.18
C ASP A 461 -29.24 0.66 -47.23
N PHE A 462 -27.95 0.39 -47.19
CA PHE A 462 -26.92 1.30 -47.65
C PHE A 462 -26.08 0.52 -48.66
N ASP A 463 -26.20 1.01 -49.89
CA ASP A 463 -25.66 0.56 -51.13
C ASP A 463 -24.16 0.25 -51.10
N GLU A 464 -23.82 -0.93 -51.50
CA GLU A 464 -22.58 -1.27 -52.18
C GLU A 464 -22.61 -0.65 -53.59
N ASP A 465 -21.99 0.52 -53.78
CA ASP A 465 -21.53 1.00 -55.09
C ASP A 465 -20.77 2.31 -54.89
N GLU A 466 -19.43 2.19 -54.75
CA GLU A 466 -18.43 3.22 -55.09
C GLU A 466 -16.97 2.71 -54.84
N GLU A 467 -16.61 1.63 -55.49
CA GLU A 467 -15.21 1.29 -55.82
C GLU A 467 -15.09 1.12 -57.33
N GLU A 468 -14.98 2.22 -58.06
CA GLU A 468 -14.34 2.20 -59.39
C GLU A 468 -14.16 3.61 -59.94
N SER A 469 -13.24 4.42 -59.40
CA SER A 469 -12.77 5.61 -60.10
C SER A 469 -11.53 6.25 -59.46
N ALA A 470 -10.40 5.57 -59.44
CA ALA A 470 -9.09 6.23 -59.28
C ALA A 470 -7.94 5.35 -59.81
N ALA A 471 -8.01 5.00 -61.08
CA ALA A 471 -6.86 4.49 -61.84
C ALA A 471 -6.93 4.98 -63.28
N ARG A 472 -6.57 6.25 -63.46
CA ARG A 472 -6.01 6.78 -64.69
C ARG A 472 -5.18 8.02 -64.42
#